data_8c713619736da594b4e4cf4c21acc195
#
_entry.id   8c713619736da594b4e4cf4c21acc195
#
_cell.length_a   1.000
_cell.length_b   1.000
_cell.length_c   1.000
_cell.angle_alpha   90.00
_cell.angle_beta   90.00
_cell.angle_gamma   90.00
#
_symmetry.space_group_name_H-M   'P 1'
#
loop_
_entity.id
_entity.type
_entity.pdbx_description
1 polymer ?
#
loop_
_entity_poly.entity_id
_entity_poly.type
_entity_poly.pdbx_seq_one_letter_code
_entity_poly.pdbx_strand_id
1 'polypeptide(L)'
;MNKKNKIYKAALTVCILLVAKLGLAQTFTNPLLPSGADPWSIYKDGYYYYTHSMQNKLVIWKTKNLADLKTAEKKTIFIPPPNTAYSKELWAPEIHFIAGKWYVYFAADDGNNKNHRMYVLENSSKDPLKGEWVFKGKVGDATNKWAIDGSVFTYKKQLYMVWAGWEGDINQKQEIYIAKMKNPWTIDGARHKISTPQFEWEKHGDLNDPGNPPHVDVNEGPQILFNKDKVFLIYSASGCWTDFYALGMLTLKGKDLLDVSSWEKSQQPVFKQSPGNGVYAPGHNSFFKSPDGKEDWILYHANSAPGQGCGGQRSPRAQKFTWNADGSPNFGVPVKSGQKLQIPSQTK
;
A
#
# COMPACT_ATOMS: atom_id res chain seq x y z
N MET A 1 74.29 4.32 -58.78
CA MET A 1 72.84 4.42 -59.02
C MET A 1 72.07 3.82 -57.82
N ASN A 2 71.67 4.63 -56.89
CA ASN A 2 70.92 4.17 -55.68
C ASN A 2 69.46 4.58 -55.77
N LYS A 3 68.58 3.59 -55.87
CA LYS A 3 67.15 3.80 -55.77
C LYS A 3 66.74 3.75 -54.27
N LYS A 4 66.30 4.85 -53.75
CA LYS A 4 65.73 4.94 -52.41
C LYS A 4 64.25 4.54 -52.48
N ASN A 5 63.88 3.44 -51.84
CA ASN A 5 62.52 3.04 -51.64
C ASN A 5 61.88 3.88 -50.49
N LYS A 6 60.86 4.66 -50.77
CA LYS A 6 59.96 5.32 -49.75
C LYS A 6 58.88 4.38 -49.38
N ILE A 7 58.88 3.94 -48.11
CA ILE A 7 57.77 3.19 -47.49
C ILE A 7 56.82 4.21 -46.94
N TYR A 8 55.61 4.27 -47.49
CA TYR A 8 54.50 5.03 -46.89
C TYR A 8 53.79 4.19 -45.80
N LYS A 9 53.94 4.60 -44.55
CA LYS A 9 53.11 4.06 -43.44
C LYS A 9 51.76 4.71 -43.53
N ALA A 10 50.73 3.96 -43.91
CA ALA A 10 49.33 4.36 -43.77
C ALA A 10 48.92 4.17 -42.30
N ALA A 11 48.68 5.25 -41.61
CA ALA A 11 48.12 5.22 -40.27
C ALA A 11 46.59 5.02 -40.41
N LEU A 12 46.10 3.83 -40.03
CA LEU A 12 44.66 3.53 -39.96
C LEU A 12 44.11 4.08 -38.65
N THR A 13 43.44 5.24 -38.70
CA THR A 13 42.74 5.82 -37.55
C THR A 13 41.39 5.11 -37.40
N VAL A 14 41.30 4.20 -36.45
CA VAL A 14 40.03 3.57 -36.07
C VAL A 14 39.23 4.55 -35.18
N CYS A 15 38.27 5.24 -35.75
CA CYS A 15 37.27 6.00 -34.99
C CYS A 15 36.29 5.01 -34.32
N ILE A 16 36.47 4.74 -33.03
CA ILE A 16 35.47 4.04 -32.21
C ILE A 16 34.35 5.02 -31.94
N LEU A 17 33.24 4.93 -32.69
CA LEU A 17 32.00 5.60 -32.41
C LEU A 17 31.38 4.96 -31.14
N LEU A 18 31.57 5.58 -29.99
CA LEU A 18 30.80 5.31 -28.81
C LEU A 18 29.34 5.75 -29.09
N VAL A 19 28.50 4.83 -29.56
CA VAL A 19 27.07 5.00 -29.59
C VAL A 19 26.58 4.93 -28.14
N ALA A 20 26.53 6.07 -27.47
CA ALA A 20 25.77 6.20 -26.23
C ALA A 20 24.32 5.86 -26.60
N LYS A 21 23.87 4.66 -26.23
CA LYS A 21 22.44 4.35 -26.21
C LYS A 21 21.80 5.32 -25.21
N LEU A 22 21.32 6.45 -25.69
CA LEU A 22 20.34 7.26 -24.98
C LEU A 22 19.09 6.37 -24.86
N GLY A 23 19.04 5.55 -23.81
CA GLY A 23 17.82 4.83 -23.46
C GLY A 23 16.76 5.88 -23.21
N LEU A 24 15.75 5.96 -24.08
CA LEU A 24 14.56 6.75 -23.79
C LEU A 24 14.08 6.36 -22.40
N ALA A 25 14.07 7.31 -21.49
CA ALA A 25 13.62 7.05 -20.14
C ALA A 25 12.20 6.54 -20.19
N GLN A 26 11.98 5.33 -19.68
CA GLN A 26 10.69 4.66 -19.72
C GLN A 26 9.69 5.42 -18.84
N THR A 27 8.51 5.69 -19.35
CA THR A 27 7.48 6.46 -18.64
C THR A 27 6.19 5.68 -18.52
N PHE A 28 5.38 6.05 -17.53
CA PHE A 28 4.03 5.55 -17.33
C PHE A 28 3.05 6.69 -17.05
N THR A 29 1.77 6.37 -16.94
CA THR A 29 0.71 7.31 -16.55
C THR A 29 -0.17 6.69 -15.49
N ASN A 30 -0.68 7.50 -14.55
CA ASN A 30 -1.77 7.11 -13.67
C ASN A 30 -3.13 7.21 -14.38
N PRO A 31 -4.09 6.31 -14.10
CA PRO A 31 -3.98 5.17 -13.19
C PRO A 31 -3.20 3.97 -13.79
N LEU A 32 -2.59 3.16 -12.92
CA LEU A 32 -1.84 1.95 -13.31
C LEU A 32 -2.75 0.85 -13.87
N LEU A 33 -3.94 0.71 -13.29
CA LEU A 33 -5.02 -0.18 -13.74
C LEU A 33 -6.33 0.62 -13.79
N PRO A 34 -7.32 0.21 -14.60
CA PRO A 34 -8.60 0.90 -14.65
C PRO A 34 -9.41 0.80 -13.35
N SER A 35 -9.19 -0.26 -12.57
CA SER A 35 -9.80 -0.51 -11.27
C SER A 35 -8.82 -1.25 -10.36
N GLY A 36 -8.92 -1.06 -9.05
CA GLY A 36 -8.06 -1.70 -8.05
C GLY A 36 -7.99 -0.86 -6.79
N ALA A 37 -8.95 -1.06 -5.88
CA ALA A 37 -8.98 -0.44 -4.58
C ALA A 37 -7.94 -1.08 -3.64
N ASP A 38 -7.47 -0.32 -2.64
CA ASP A 38 -6.62 -0.80 -1.57
C ASP A 38 -5.31 -1.44 -2.09
N PRO A 39 -4.54 -0.71 -2.92
CA PRO A 39 -3.39 -1.28 -3.61
C PRO A 39 -2.21 -1.48 -2.67
N TRP A 40 -1.61 -2.65 -2.73
CA TRP A 40 -0.40 -2.99 -2.00
C TRP A 40 0.70 -3.51 -2.92
N SER A 41 1.95 -3.19 -2.63
CA SER A 41 3.08 -3.82 -3.31
C SER A 41 4.30 -3.97 -2.42
N ILE A 42 5.08 -5.02 -2.69
CA ILE A 42 6.40 -5.24 -2.12
C ILE A 42 7.41 -5.53 -3.24
N TYR A 43 8.60 -4.90 -3.19
CA TYR A 43 9.70 -5.21 -4.08
C TYR A 43 10.64 -6.21 -3.44
N LYS A 44 10.84 -7.36 -4.10
CA LYS A 44 11.73 -8.40 -3.62
C LYS A 44 12.32 -9.22 -4.77
N ASP A 45 13.62 -9.52 -4.68
CA ASP A 45 14.34 -10.39 -5.63
C ASP A 45 14.14 -9.98 -7.11
N GLY A 46 14.14 -8.67 -7.38
CA GLY A 46 14.02 -8.10 -8.72
C GLY A 46 12.60 -7.97 -9.26
N TYR A 47 11.58 -8.23 -8.44
CA TYR A 47 10.17 -8.14 -8.84
C TYR A 47 9.35 -7.35 -7.83
N TYR A 48 8.35 -6.65 -8.33
CA TYR A 48 7.20 -6.19 -7.56
C TYR A 48 6.16 -7.30 -7.51
N TYR A 49 5.68 -7.57 -6.31
CA TYR A 49 4.48 -8.37 -6.06
C TYR A 49 3.38 -7.41 -5.62
N TYR A 50 2.32 -7.35 -6.40
CA TYR A 50 1.22 -6.39 -6.24
C TYR A 50 -0.08 -7.13 -5.97
N THR A 51 -0.96 -6.53 -5.18
CA THR A 51 -2.32 -7.01 -4.93
C THR A 51 -3.26 -5.83 -4.69
N HIS A 52 -4.57 -6.07 -4.81
CA HIS A 52 -5.64 -5.14 -4.47
C HIS A 52 -6.94 -5.89 -4.15
N SER A 53 -7.95 -5.23 -3.60
CA SER A 53 -9.25 -5.81 -3.28
C SER A 53 -9.98 -6.32 -4.52
N MET A 54 -10.45 -7.58 -4.46
CA MET A 54 -11.20 -8.25 -5.52
C MET A 54 -12.49 -8.92 -5.04
N GLN A 55 -12.93 -8.66 -3.80
CA GLN A 55 -14.20 -9.07 -3.20
C GLN A 55 -14.35 -10.60 -2.95
N ASN A 56 -13.98 -11.46 -3.90
CA ASN A 56 -14.28 -12.90 -3.86
C ASN A 56 -13.05 -13.79 -4.02
N LYS A 57 -11.87 -13.22 -4.13
CA LYS A 57 -10.60 -13.96 -4.30
C LYS A 57 -9.41 -13.08 -3.99
N LEU A 58 -8.27 -13.71 -3.74
CA LEU A 58 -6.98 -13.02 -3.62
C LEU A 58 -6.13 -13.33 -4.86
N VAL A 59 -5.56 -12.29 -5.45
CA VAL A 59 -4.71 -12.39 -6.64
C VAL A 59 -3.40 -11.67 -6.38
N ILE A 60 -2.29 -12.22 -6.83
CA ILE A 60 -0.98 -11.57 -6.84
C ILE A 60 -0.56 -11.34 -8.29
N TRP A 61 -0.12 -10.12 -8.59
CA TRP A 61 0.58 -9.76 -9.83
C TRP A 61 2.07 -9.75 -9.57
N LYS A 62 2.85 -10.20 -10.53
CA LYS A 62 4.32 -10.19 -10.50
C LYS A 62 4.84 -9.46 -11.72
N THR A 63 5.65 -8.41 -11.51
CA THR A 63 6.25 -7.63 -12.59
C THR A 63 7.60 -7.06 -12.18
N LYS A 64 8.46 -6.78 -13.14
CA LYS A 64 9.70 -6.02 -12.89
C LYS A 64 9.47 -4.52 -12.76
N ASN A 65 8.33 -4.04 -13.25
CA ASN A 65 7.98 -2.63 -13.25
C ASN A 65 6.48 -2.46 -12.99
N LEU A 66 6.09 -1.69 -11.98
CA LEU A 66 4.68 -1.41 -11.67
C LEU A 66 3.93 -0.72 -12.81
N ALA A 67 4.61 -0.03 -13.71
CA ALA A 67 4.01 0.52 -14.92
C ALA A 67 3.40 -0.54 -15.84
N ASP A 68 3.86 -1.79 -15.75
CA ASP A 68 3.47 -2.91 -16.61
C ASP A 68 2.40 -3.80 -15.96
N LEU A 69 1.72 -3.35 -14.90
CA LEU A 69 0.69 -4.14 -14.19
C LEU A 69 -0.41 -4.69 -15.10
N LYS A 70 -0.76 -3.98 -16.18
CA LYS A 70 -1.80 -4.42 -17.14
C LYS A 70 -1.44 -5.74 -17.83
N THR A 71 -0.15 -5.99 -18.05
CA THR A 71 0.38 -7.17 -18.75
C THR A 71 1.15 -8.11 -17.82
N ALA A 72 1.22 -7.78 -16.53
CA ALA A 72 1.95 -8.56 -15.53
C ALA A 72 1.40 -10.00 -15.40
N GLU A 73 2.32 -10.94 -15.13
CA GLU A 73 1.93 -12.28 -14.70
C GLU A 73 1.07 -12.17 -13.43
N LYS A 74 -0.04 -12.92 -13.37
CA LYS A 74 -0.90 -12.91 -12.20
C LYS A 74 -1.41 -14.31 -11.86
N LYS A 75 -1.60 -14.56 -10.57
CA LYS A 75 -2.15 -15.82 -10.07
C LYS A 75 -3.19 -15.57 -9.00
N THR A 76 -4.34 -16.22 -9.13
CA THR A 76 -5.27 -16.39 -8.02
C THR A 76 -4.65 -17.34 -7.01
N ILE A 77 -4.42 -16.84 -5.80
CA ILE A 77 -3.76 -17.58 -4.72
C ILE A 77 -4.74 -18.16 -3.71
N PHE A 78 -5.96 -17.61 -3.65
CA PHE A 78 -6.99 -18.06 -2.74
C PHE A 78 -8.38 -17.72 -3.27
N ILE A 79 -9.28 -18.69 -3.17
CA ILE A 79 -10.72 -18.55 -3.31
C ILE A 79 -11.29 -19.16 -2.04
N PRO A 80 -12.02 -18.37 -1.22
CA PRO A 80 -12.51 -18.88 0.04
C PRO A 80 -13.58 -19.97 -0.17
N PRO A 81 -13.62 -21.00 0.69
CA PRO A 81 -14.70 -21.98 0.66
C PRO A 81 -16.05 -21.29 0.95
N PRO A 82 -17.12 -21.67 0.27
CA PRO A 82 -18.44 -21.10 0.51
C PRO A 82 -18.94 -21.43 1.93
N ASN A 83 -19.82 -20.58 2.44
CA ASN A 83 -20.45 -20.74 3.76
C ASN A 83 -19.48 -20.77 4.95
N THR A 84 -18.35 -20.10 4.82
CA THR A 84 -17.41 -19.88 5.92
C THR A 84 -17.51 -18.44 6.44
N ALA A 85 -16.98 -18.18 7.63
CA ALA A 85 -16.93 -16.84 8.23
C ALA A 85 -16.06 -15.84 7.45
N TYR A 86 -15.41 -16.27 6.37
CA TYR A 86 -14.51 -15.50 5.52
C TYR A 86 -14.78 -15.73 4.02
N SER A 87 -16.03 -16.10 3.67
CA SER A 87 -16.40 -16.48 2.31
C SER A 87 -16.75 -15.31 1.40
N LYS A 88 -16.86 -14.09 1.96
CA LYS A 88 -17.32 -12.88 1.27
C LYS A 88 -16.44 -11.68 1.61
N GLU A 89 -16.59 -10.62 0.80
CA GLU A 89 -16.04 -9.29 1.07
C GLU A 89 -14.54 -9.32 1.44
N LEU A 90 -13.71 -9.95 0.56
CA LEU A 90 -12.26 -10.02 0.74
C LEU A 90 -11.66 -8.66 0.42
N TRP A 91 -11.28 -7.91 1.47
CA TRP A 91 -10.79 -6.53 1.35
C TRP A 91 -9.33 -6.38 1.73
N ALA A 92 -8.70 -5.35 1.18
CA ALA A 92 -7.39 -4.83 1.51
C ALA A 92 -6.31 -5.92 1.72
N PRO A 93 -6.05 -6.78 0.72
CA PRO A 93 -5.01 -7.77 0.85
C PRO A 93 -3.62 -7.12 0.83
N GLU A 94 -2.77 -7.52 1.77
CA GLU A 94 -1.37 -7.10 1.85
C GLU A 94 -0.42 -8.29 1.80
N ILE A 95 0.52 -8.30 0.85
CA ILE A 95 1.54 -9.34 0.76
C ILE A 95 2.83 -8.91 1.47
N HIS A 96 3.30 -9.72 2.41
CA HIS A 96 4.48 -9.49 3.22
C HIS A 96 5.46 -10.66 3.12
N PHE A 97 6.77 -10.36 3.28
CA PHE A 97 7.81 -11.40 3.40
C PHE A 97 8.45 -11.30 4.78
N ILE A 98 8.16 -12.28 5.64
CA ILE A 98 8.56 -12.29 7.06
C ILE A 98 9.25 -13.60 7.38
N ALA A 99 10.45 -13.53 7.98
CA ALA A 99 11.21 -14.70 8.42
C ALA A 99 11.35 -15.81 7.35
N GLY A 100 11.56 -15.40 6.09
CA GLY A 100 11.81 -16.35 4.98
C GLY A 100 10.56 -16.90 4.30
N LYS A 101 9.37 -16.45 4.67
CA LYS A 101 8.08 -16.89 4.11
C LYS A 101 7.22 -15.72 3.68
N TRP A 102 6.29 -16.00 2.77
CA TRP A 102 5.28 -15.04 2.31
C TRP A 102 4.01 -15.18 3.14
N TYR A 103 3.40 -14.05 3.44
CA TYR A 103 2.11 -13.94 4.11
C TYR A 103 1.21 -12.99 3.33
N VAL A 104 -0.08 -13.32 3.24
CA VAL A 104 -1.10 -12.39 2.74
C VAL A 104 -2.12 -12.20 3.85
N TYR A 105 -2.20 -10.98 4.38
CA TYR A 105 -3.23 -10.55 5.32
C TYR A 105 -4.39 -9.95 4.53
N PHE A 106 -5.61 -10.20 4.95
CA PHE A 106 -6.82 -9.68 4.32
C PHE A 106 -7.97 -9.67 5.31
N ALA A 107 -8.91 -8.74 5.11
CA ALA A 107 -10.19 -8.76 5.83
C ALA A 107 -11.21 -9.57 5.04
N ALA A 108 -12.14 -10.24 5.73
CA ALA A 108 -13.26 -10.93 5.11
C ALA A 108 -14.40 -11.14 6.11
N ASP A 109 -15.60 -11.43 5.58
CA ASP A 109 -16.79 -11.77 6.34
C ASP A 109 -17.59 -12.92 5.70
N ASP A 110 -18.80 -13.16 6.21
CA ASP A 110 -19.76 -14.16 5.71
C ASP A 110 -20.88 -13.57 4.83
N GLY A 111 -20.76 -12.26 4.49
CA GLY A 111 -21.79 -11.45 3.82
C GLY A 111 -22.51 -10.49 4.77
N ASN A 112 -22.09 -10.43 6.03
CA ASN A 112 -22.54 -9.45 7.00
C ASN A 112 -21.35 -8.63 7.50
N ASN A 113 -21.33 -7.35 7.16
CA ASN A 113 -20.23 -6.44 7.51
C ASN A 113 -19.82 -6.50 9.00
N LYS A 114 -20.74 -6.73 9.93
CA LYS A 114 -20.43 -6.85 11.37
C LYS A 114 -19.48 -7.99 11.70
N ASN A 115 -19.36 -8.98 10.81
CA ASN A 115 -18.55 -10.17 10.99
C ASN A 115 -17.13 -10.05 10.39
N HIS A 116 -16.76 -8.89 9.81
CA HIS A 116 -15.42 -8.69 9.29
C HIS A 116 -14.35 -8.95 10.35
N ARG A 117 -13.36 -9.76 9.96
CA ARG A 117 -12.16 -10.07 10.75
C ARG A 117 -10.95 -10.15 9.82
N MET A 118 -9.77 -10.01 10.40
CA MET A 118 -8.52 -10.23 9.68
C MET A 118 -8.19 -11.72 9.62
N TYR A 119 -7.67 -12.14 8.47
CA TYR A 119 -7.20 -13.50 8.18
C TYR A 119 -5.83 -13.46 7.54
N VAL A 120 -5.13 -14.60 7.56
CA VAL A 120 -3.80 -14.70 6.95
C VAL A 120 -3.56 -16.04 6.27
N LEU A 121 -2.88 -15.96 5.12
CA LEU A 121 -2.32 -17.09 4.38
C LEU A 121 -0.79 -17.09 4.52
N GLU A 122 -0.18 -18.27 4.46
CA GLU A 122 1.27 -18.49 4.46
C GLU A 122 1.70 -19.27 3.21
N ASN A 123 2.82 -18.89 2.59
CA ASN A 123 3.47 -19.65 1.52
C ASN A 123 4.98 -19.71 1.77
N SER A 124 5.56 -20.91 1.75
CA SER A 124 6.97 -21.17 2.01
C SER A 124 7.84 -21.21 0.74
N SER A 125 7.24 -21.05 -0.45
CA SER A 125 7.97 -21.03 -1.72
C SER A 125 8.80 -19.76 -1.87
N LYS A 126 9.90 -19.83 -2.61
CA LYS A 126 10.69 -18.63 -2.96
C LYS A 126 9.88 -17.63 -3.77
N ASP A 127 9.06 -18.11 -4.69
CA ASP A 127 8.18 -17.30 -5.55
C ASP A 127 6.74 -17.45 -5.07
N PRO A 128 6.05 -16.37 -4.64
CA PRO A 128 4.68 -16.44 -4.11
C PRO A 128 3.63 -16.83 -5.17
N LEU A 129 3.97 -16.77 -6.47
CA LEU A 129 3.12 -17.29 -7.52
C LEU A 129 3.23 -18.82 -7.66
N LYS A 130 4.16 -19.46 -6.94
CA LYS A 130 4.38 -20.90 -6.92
C LYS A 130 4.11 -21.49 -5.54
N GLY A 131 4.02 -22.79 -5.47
CA GLY A 131 3.74 -23.51 -4.23
C GLY A 131 2.29 -23.32 -3.76
N GLU A 132 2.06 -23.76 -2.54
CA GLU A 132 0.75 -23.77 -1.90
C GLU A 132 0.64 -22.60 -0.90
N TRP A 133 -0.54 -21.99 -0.84
CA TRP A 133 -0.93 -21.01 0.18
C TRP A 133 -1.76 -21.72 1.25
N VAL A 134 -1.24 -21.75 2.46
CA VAL A 134 -1.87 -22.40 3.61
C VAL A 134 -2.65 -21.36 4.42
N PHE A 135 -3.94 -21.58 4.62
CA PHE A 135 -4.78 -20.74 5.47
C PHE A 135 -4.40 -20.95 6.95
N LYS A 136 -3.91 -19.91 7.61
CA LYS A 136 -3.47 -19.93 9.02
C LYS A 136 -4.59 -19.55 9.99
N GLY A 137 -5.72 -19.08 9.46
CA GLY A 137 -6.88 -18.69 10.26
C GLY A 137 -6.98 -17.20 10.51
N LYS A 138 -7.81 -16.87 11.51
CA LYS A 138 -8.10 -15.51 11.94
C LYS A 138 -6.93 -14.91 12.72
N VAL A 139 -6.62 -13.63 12.47
CA VAL A 139 -5.67 -12.82 13.23
C VAL A 139 -6.43 -11.75 13.98
N GLY A 140 -6.32 -11.73 15.30
CA GLY A 140 -6.99 -10.74 16.15
C GLY A 140 -6.62 -10.95 17.61
N ASP A 141 -6.98 -9.99 18.44
CA ASP A 141 -6.84 -10.05 19.87
C ASP A 141 -8.04 -10.80 20.53
N ALA A 142 -7.95 -10.98 21.85
CA ALA A 142 -8.98 -11.72 22.60
C ALA A 142 -10.38 -11.08 22.57
N THR A 143 -10.49 -9.78 22.26
CA THR A 143 -11.78 -9.09 22.18
C THR A 143 -12.61 -9.50 20.97
N ASN A 144 -11.96 -10.06 19.94
CA ASN A 144 -12.58 -10.55 18.70
C ASN A 144 -13.54 -9.53 18.06
N LYS A 145 -13.20 -8.26 18.10
CA LYS A 145 -14.02 -7.18 17.51
C LYS A 145 -13.83 -7.09 16.00
N TRP A 146 -14.68 -6.34 15.36
CA TRP A 146 -14.57 -5.99 13.95
C TRP A 146 -13.19 -5.43 13.62
N ALA A 147 -12.59 -5.89 12.52
CA ALA A 147 -11.24 -5.53 12.12
C ALA A 147 -11.05 -5.66 10.62
N ILE A 148 -10.46 -4.62 10.00
CA ILE A 148 -10.04 -4.57 8.58
C ILE A 148 -8.67 -3.93 8.44
N ASP A 149 -8.09 -3.98 7.25
CA ASP A 149 -6.89 -3.22 6.84
C ASP A 149 -5.67 -3.50 7.72
N GLY A 150 -5.46 -4.78 8.04
CA GLY A 150 -4.37 -5.16 8.92
C GLY A 150 -3.02 -5.19 8.20
N SER A 151 -2.10 -4.33 8.64
CA SER A 151 -0.73 -4.24 8.14
C SER A 151 0.28 -4.70 9.19
N VAL A 152 1.29 -5.47 8.77
CA VAL A 152 2.28 -6.07 9.68
C VAL A 152 3.67 -5.52 9.41
N PHE A 153 4.38 -5.15 10.47
CA PHE A 153 5.73 -4.58 10.38
C PHE A 153 6.61 -5.01 11.55
N THR A 154 7.91 -4.88 11.37
CA THR A 154 8.90 -5.13 12.41
C THR A 154 9.49 -3.83 12.92
N TYR A 155 9.51 -3.63 14.23
CA TYR A 155 10.19 -2.53 14.90
C TYR A 155 11.04 -3.05 16.04
N LYS A 156 12.32 -2.68 16.08
CA LYS A 156 13.30 -3.16 17.11
C LYS A 156 13.24 -4.67 17.36
N LYS A 157 13.20 -5.44 16.26
CA LYS A 157 13.14 -6.93 16.26
C LYS A 157 11.83 -7.52 16.78
N GLN A 158 10.84 -6.72 17.15
CA GLN A 158 9.51 -7.17 17.53
C GLN A 158 8.54 -6.97 16.35
N LEU A 159 7.70 -7.97 16.10
CA LEU A 159 6.63 -7.92 15.10
C LEU A 159 5.40 -7.25 15.71
N TYR A 160 4.77 -6.38 14.94
CA TYR A 160 3.53 -5.67 15.30
C TYR A 160 2.54 -5.77 14.16
N MET A 161 1.26 -5.64 14.50
CA MET A 161 0.16 -5.43 13.55
C MET A 161 -0.56 -4.13 13.92
N VAL A 162 -0.88 -3.32 12.90
CA VAL A 162 -1.80 -2.19 12.96
C VAL A 162 -3.02 -2.50 12.12
N TRP A 163 -4.21 -2.04 12.51
CA TRP A 163 -5.43 -2.29 11.75
C TRP A 163 -6.51 -1.27 12.08
N ALA A 164 -7.54 -1.16 11.24
CA ALA A 164 -8.76 -0.44 11.55
C ALA A 164 -9.75 -1.35 12.27
N GLY A 165 -10.41 -0.84 13.30
CA GLY A 165 -11.33 -1.62 14.11
C GLY A 165 -12.41 -0.80 14.79
N TRP A 166 -13.45 -1.48 15.28
CA TRP A 166 -14.44 -0.89 16.17
C TRP A 166 -14.06 -1.10 17.63
N GLU A 167 -14.37 -0.12 18.47
CA GLU A 167 -14.18 -0.27 19.91
C GLU A 167 -15.15 -1.30 20.51
N GLY A 168 -16.41 -1.20 20.13
CA GLY A 168 -17.49 -2.12 20.53
C GLY A 168 -17.99 -2.97 19.37
N ASP A 169 -19.33 -3.12 19.29
CA ASP A 169 -20.02 -3.93 18.28
C ASP A 169 -20.92 -3.09 17.37
N ILE A 170 -20.81 -1.76 17.45
CA ILE A 170 -21.61 -0.81 16.70
C ILE A 170 -20.74 -0.10 15.67
N ASN A 171 -21.21 -0.08 14.44
CA ASN A 171 -20.57 0.66 13.33
C ASN A 171 -20.86 2.16 13.44
N GLN A 172 -20.09 2.87 14.25
CA GLN A 172 -20.19 4.33 14.40
C GLN A 172 -18.85 5.00 14.12
N LYS A 173 -17.77 4.30 14.43
CA LYS A 173 -16.41 4.83 14.33
C LYS A 173 -15.44 3.71 14.02
N GLN A 174 -14.59 3.96 13.04
CA GLN A 174 -13.40 3.13 12.77
C GLN A 174 -12.18 3.84 13.35
N GLU A 175 -11.40 3.10 14.12
CA GLU A 175 -10.26 3.59 14.89
C GLU A 175 -9.03 2.73 14.61
N ILE A 176 -7.83 3.30 14.74
CA ILE A 176 -6.60 2.55 14.52
C ILE A 176 -6.13 1.89 15.81
N TYR A 177 -5.91 0.60 15.73
CA TYR A 177 -5.36 -0.23 16.79
C TYR A 177 -3.97 -0.76 16.40
N ILE A 178 -3.17 -1.04 17.43
CA ILE A 178 -1.87 -1.69 17.32
C ILE A 178 -1.74 -2.78 18.39
N ALA A 179 -1.04 -3.87 18.07
CA ALA A 179 -0.66 -4.88 19.02
C ALA A 179 0.70 -5.51 18.66
N LYS A 180 1.39 -6.09 19.65
CA LYS A 180 2.52 -6.99 19.41
C LYS A 180 2.03 -8.29 18.80
N MET A 181 2.89 -8.93 18.04
CA MET A 181 2.63 -10.27 17.51
C MET A 181 3.69 -11.25 18.06
N LYS A 182 3.24 -12.44 18.44
CA LYS A 182 4.09 -13.56 18.83
C LYS A 182 4.73 -14.24 17.60
N ASN A 183 3.98 -14.30 16.53
CA ASN A 183 4.36 -14.84 15.22
C ASN A 183 3.46 -14.21 14.15
N PRO A 184 3.66 -14.44 12.83
CA PRO A 184 2.91 -13.76 11.77
C PRO A 184 1.38 -14.00 11.76
N TRP A 185 0.83 -14.86 12.59
CA TRP A 185 -0.60 -15.16 12.66
C TRP A 185 -1.20 -15.10 14.06
N THR A 186 -0.44 -14.61 15.06
CA THR A 186 -0.90 -14.60 16.47
C THR A 186 -0.57 -13.26 17.12
N ILE A 187 -1.60 -12.53 17.53
CA ILE A 187 -1.46 -11.33 18.37
C ILE A 187 -0.97 -11.75 19.76
N ASP A 188 -0.07 -10.98 20.35
CA ASP A 188 0.49 -11.16 21.69
C ASP A 188 -0.05 -10.07 22.62
N GLY A 189 -1.02 -10.43 23.43
CA GLY A 189 -1.66 -9.53 24.40
C GLY A 189 -2.86 -8.76 23.85
N ALA A 190 -3.12 -7.61 24.45
CA ALA A 190 -4.26 -6.76 24.13
C ALA A 190 -3.98 -5.83 22.94
N ARG A 191 -5.04 -5.37 22.27
CA ARG A 191 -4.97 -4.26 21.31
C ARG A 191 -4.90 -2.92 22.03
N HIS A 192 -4.19 -1.98 21.47
CA HIS A 192 -4.07 -0.61 21.95
C HIS A 192 -4.59 0.36 20.89
N LYS A 193 -5.52 1.22 21.25
CA LYS A 193 -6.04 2.25 20.36
C LYS A 193 -5.04 3.40 20.29
N ILE A 194 -4.58 3.76 19.08
CA ILE A 194 -3.58 4.80 18.84
C ILE A 194 -4.10 5.96 17.99
N SER A 195 -5.26 5.82 17.34
CA SER A 195 -5.94 6.92 16.64
C SER A 195 -7.45 6.74 16.69
N THR A 196 -8.14 7.87 16.78
CA THR A 196 -9.58 8.00 16.58
C THR A 196 -9.84 9.22 15.70
N PRO A 197 -10.91 9.27 14.85
CA PRO A 197 -11.30 10.48 14.14
C PRO A 197 -11.49 11.65 15.11
N GLN A 198 -10.71 12.71 14.94
CA GLN A 198 -10.63 13.82 15.87
C GLN A 198 -10.97 15.15 15.21
N PHE A 199 -10.36 15.40 14.04
CA PHE A 199 -10.51 16.66 13.32
C PHE A 199 -11.68 16.60 12.34
N GLU A 200 -12.27 17.74 12.02
CA GLU A 200 -13.44 17.82 11.12
C GLU A 200 -13.20 17.20 9.75
N TRP A 201 -11.97 17.34 9.21
CA TRP A 201 -11.60 16.72 7.94
C TRP A 201 -11.54 15.17 7.99
N GLU A 202 -11.54 14.55 9.16
CA GLU A 202 -11.59 13.10 9.34
C GLU A 202 -13.03 12.56 9.45
N LYS A 203 -14.03 13.43 9.54
CA LYS A 203 -15.40 13.09 9.92
C LYS A 203 -16.43 13.22 8.79
N HIS A 204 -15.99 13.32 7.54
CA HIS A 204 -16.91 13.22 6.42
C HIS A 204 -17.34 11.77 6.22
N GLY A 205 -18.40 11.37 6.89
CA GLY A 205 -18.83 9.99 7.01
C GLY A 205 -20.32 9.75 6.75
N ASP A 206 -21.03 10.75 6.20
CA ASP A 206 -22.46 10.61 5.91
C ASP A 206 -22.72 9.51 4.88
N LEU A 207 -23.64 8.61 5.22
CA LEU A 207 -24.04 7.46 4.42
C LEU A 207 -25.53 7.56 4.10
N ASN A 208 -25.86 7.33 2.84
CA ASN A 208 -27.24 7.19 2.40
C ASN A 208 -27.49 5.76 1.93
N ASP A 209 -27.29 4.81 2.85
CA ASP A 209 -27.46 3.37 2.62
C ASP A 209 -28.29 2.77 3.76
N PRO A 210 -29.50 2.23 3.48
CA PRO A 210 -30.38 1.66 4.50
C PRO A 210 -29.77 0.54 5.35
N GLY A 211 -28.74 -0.13 4.86
CA GLY A 211 -28.03 -1.20 5.59
C GLY A 211 -26.98 -0.72 6.58
N ASN A 212 -26.65 0.58 6.56
CA ASN A 212 -25.60 1.19 7.37
C ASN A 212 -26.13 2.31 8.27
N PRO A 213 -25.39 2.69 9.33
CA PRO A 213 -25.66 3.92 10.07
C PRO A 213 -25.65 5.13 9.15
N PRO A 214 -26.40 6.21 9.45
CA PRO A 214 -26.44 7.40 8.60
C PRO A 214 -25.11 8.17 8.58
N HIS A 215 -24.21 7.86 9.53
CA HIS A 215 -22.90 8.50 9.64
C HIS A 215 -21.89 7.56 10.30
N VAL A 216 -20.68 7.47 9.75
CA VAL A 216 -19.56 6.73 10.31
C VAL A 216 -18.28 7.56 10.20
N ASP A 217 -17.67 7.88 11.33
CA ASP A 217 -16.33 8.50 11.37
C ASP A 217 -15.27 7.45 11.06
N VAL A 218 -14.28 7.78 10.21
CA VAL A 218 -13.32 6.79 9.71
C VAL A 218 -11.87 7.21 9.91
N ASN A 219 -11.10 6.33 10.57
CA ASN A 219 -9.66 6.19 10.40
C ASN A 219 -9.38 4.73 10.00
N GLU A 220 -8.83 4.49 8.81
CA GLU A 220 -8.58 3.14 8.26
C GLU A 220 -7.29 3.07 7.43
N GLY A 221 -6.97 1.92 6.85
CA GLY A 221 -5.81 1.73 5.97
C GLY A 221 -4.46 2.14 6.56
N PRO A 222 -4.14 1.77 7.83
CA PRO A 222 -2.94 2.24 8.50
C PRO A 222 -1.67 1.60 7.91
N GLN A 223 -0.65 2.43 7.60
CA GLN A 223 0.63 2.00 7.07
C GLN A 223 1.79 2.63 7.84
N ILE A 224 2.72 1.80 8.30
CA ILE A 224 3.95 2.31 8.94
C ILE A 224 4.96 2.73 7.87
N LEU A 225 5.54 3.90 8.07
CA LEU A 225 6.60 4.45 7.23
C LEU A 225 7.80 4.83 8.09
N PHE A 226 8.97 4.33 7.71
CA PHE A 226 10.23 4.62 8.41
C PHE A 226 11.08 5.60 7.62
N ASN A 227 11.70 6.56 8.32
CA ASN A 227 12.76 7.39 7.78
C ASN A 227 13.87 7.53 8.83
N LYS A 228 15.00 6.85 8.63
CA LYS A 228 16.09 6.76 9.60
C LYS A 228 15.57 6.24 10.95
N ASP A 229 15.64 7.05 11.99
CA ASP A 229 15.16 6.78 13.35
C ASP A 229 13.71 7.19 13.60
N LYS A 230 13.06 7.85 12.63
CA LYS A 230 11.68 8.32 12.72
C LYS A 230 10.68 7.27 12.26
N VAL A 231 9.56 7.22 12.96
CA VAL A 231 8.43 6.33 12.67
C VAL A 231 7.19 7.18 12.45
N PHE A 232 6.53 6.94 11.34
CA PHE A 232 5.26 7.54 10.98
C PHE A 232 4.24 6.44 10.75
N LEU A 233 2.98 6.71 11.11
CA LEU A 233 1.85 5.91 10.68
C LEU A 233 0.98 6.79 9.80
N ILE A 234 0.84 6.40 8.54
CA ILE A 234 -0.03 7.05 7.57
C ILE A 234 -1.33 6.26 7.53
N TYR A 235 -2.45 6.95 7.58
CA TYR A 235 -3.77 6.33 7.61
C TYR A 235 -4.74 7.12 6.73
N SER A 236 -5.82 6.50 6.33
CA SER A 236 -6.91 7.15 5.60
C SER A 236 -7.98 7.61 6.58
N ALA A 237 -8.59 8.75 6.27
CA ALA A 237 -9.66 9.33 7.07
C ALA A 237 -10.79 9.87 6.21
N SER A 238 -11.95 10.05 6.81
CA SER A 238 -13.26 10.22 6.17
C SER A 238 -13.73 8.94 5.47
N GLY A 239 -15.00 8.83 5.13
CA GLY A 239 -15.50 7.68 4.40
C GLY A 239 -15.02 7.63 2.95
N CYS A 240 -14.57 6.49 2.46
CA CYS A 240 -14.18 6.32 1.06
C CYS A 240 -15.35 6.53 0.09
N TRP A 241 -16.59 6.55 0.58
CA TRP A 241 -17.81 6.89 -0.17
C TRP A 241 -18.00 8.39 -0.38
N THR A 242 -17.11 9.22 0.17
CA THR A 242 -17.09 10.68 -0.01
C THR A 242 -15.88 11.11 -0.83
N ASP A 243 -15.90 12.29 -1.42
CA ASP A 243 -14.73 12.87 -2.10
C ASP A 243 -13.66 13.39 -1.12
N PHE A 244 -13.97 13.40 0.18
CA PHE A 244 -13.11 13.91 1.25
C PHE A 244 -12.13 12.88 1.82
N TYR A 245 -12.19 11.63 1.37
CA TYR A 245 -11.22 10.61 1.74
C TYR A 245 -9.80 11.13 1.50
N ALA A 246 -8.94 11.07 2.53
CA ALA A 246 -7.64 11.71 2.53
C ALA A 246 -6.69 10.99 3.50
N LEU A 247 -5.38 11.24 3.36
CA LEU A 247 -4.39 10.66 4.27
C LEU A 247 -4.08 11.58 5.44
N GLY A 248 -4.09 11.02 6.64
CA GLY A 248 -3.57 11.59 7.87
C GLY A 248 -2.23 10.98 8.24
N MET A 249 -1.60 11.53 9.29
CA MET A 249 -0.31 11.05 9.78
C MET A 249 -0.24 11.13 11.30
N LEU A 250 0.24 10.06 11.90
CA LEU A 250 0.76 10.04 13.27
C LEU A 250 2.29 10.01 13.21
N THR A 251 2.94 10.82 14.03
CA THR A 251 4.40 10.83 14.22
C THR A 251 4.72 10.28 15.59
N LEU A 252 5.57 9.25 15.66
CA LEU A 252 6.04 8.71 16.93
C LEU A 252 7.01 9.71 17.58
N LYS A 253 6.62 10.33 18.69
CA LYS A 253 7.43 11.23 19.51
C LYS A 253 7.96 10.56 20.76
N GLY A 254 7.21 9.62 21.31
CA GLY A 254 7.61 8.81 22.45
C GLY A 254 8.44 7.57 22.06
N LYS A 255 8.56 6.64 22.99
CA LYS A 255 9.37 5.41 22.82
C LYS A 255 8.53 4.15 22.66
N ASP A 256 7.27 4.19 23.08
CA ASP A 256 6.37 3.05 23.09
C ASP A 256 5.31 3.19 21.99
N LEU A 257 5.31 2.25 21.05
CA LEU A 257 4.32 2.21 19.97
C LEU A 257 2.90 1.93 20.47
N LEU A 258 2.76 1.30 21.64
CA LEU A 258 1.47 0.90 22.19
C LEU A 258 0.81 2.01 23.02
N ASP A 259 1.57 3.04 23.37
CA ASP A 259 1.07 4.18 24.14
C ASP A 259 0.59 5.28 23.17
N VAL A 260 -0.71 5.59 23.22
CA VAL A 260 -1.31 6.65 22.39
C VAL A 260 -0.65 8.02 22.64
N SER A 261 -0.18 8.28 23.86
CA SER A 261 0.52 9.53 24.18
C SER A 261 1.89 9.68 23.50
N SER A 262 2.44 8.56 23.00
CA SER A 262 3.66 8.56 22.19
C SER A 262 3.45 9.07 20.76
N TRP A 263 2.21 9.21 20.30
CA TRP A 263 1.91 9.59 18.93
C TRP A 263 1.35 11.01 18.84
N GLU A 264 1.91 11.81 17.97
CA GLU A 264 1.41 13.13 17.61
C GLU A 264 0.67 13.05 16.27
N LYS A 265 -0.60 13.45 16.27
CA LYS A 265 -1.45 13.46 15.08
C LYS A 265 -1.33 14.78 14.32
N SER A 266 -1.18 14.73 12.99
CA SER A 266 -1.20 15.93 12.14
C SER A 266 -2.61 16.54 12.13
N GLN A 267 -2.68 17.88 12.31
CA GLN A 267 -3.95 18.60 12.37
C GLN A 267 -4.64 18.71 11.00
N GLN A 268 -3.87 18.56 9.93
CA GLN A 268 -4.34 18.65 8.55
C GLN A 268 -4.00 17.38 7.78
N PRO A 269 -4.76 17.03 6.73
CA PRO A 269 -4.41 15.92 5.89
C PRO A 269 -3.04 16.14 5.22
N VAL A 270 -2.24 15.09 5.16
CA VAL A 270 -0.91 15.11 4.52
C VAL A 270 -0.97 14.80 3.02
N PHE A 271 -2.10 14.27 2.56
CA PHE A 271 -2.37 14.00 1.14
C PHE A 271 -3.89 13.96 0.91
N LYS A 272 -4.40 14.78 0.00
CA LYS A 272 -5.84 14.94 -0.24
C LYS A 272 -6.17 15.13 -1.72
N GLN A 273 -7.45 15.15 -2.05
CA GLN A 273 -7.93 15.36 -3.42
C GLN A 273 -7.32 16.60 -4.12
N SER A 274 -7.19 16.48 -5.43
CA SER A 274 -6.77 17.55 -6.33
C SER A 274 -7.70 17.59 -7.53
N PRO A 275 -8.85 18.29 -7.44
CA PRO A 275 -9.83 18.36 -8.54
C PRO A 275 -9.22 18.87 -9.85
N GLY A 276 -8.32 19.87 -9.79
CA GLY A 276 -7.60 20.39 -10.96
C GLY A 276 -6.71 19.36 -11.67
N ASN A 277 -6.33 18.29 -10.97
CA ASN A 277 -5.56 17.17 -11.50
C ASN A 277 -6.44 15.95 -11.85
N GLY A 278 -7.77 16.04 -11.66
CA GLY A 278 -8.70 14.92 -11.86
C GLY A 278 -8.44 13.77 -10.88
N VAL A 279 -8.20 14.09 -9.59
CA VAL A 279 -7.94 13.11 -8.55
C VAL A 279 -8.83 13.43 -7.35
N TYR A 280 -9.71 12.49 -7.01
CA TYR A 280 -10.69 12.60 -5.93
C TYR A 280 -10.53 11.44 -4.95
N ALA A 281 -10.82 11.66 -3.68
CA ALA A 281 -10.78 10.65 -2.64
C ALA A 281 -9.48 9.79 -2.66
N PRO A 282 -8.27 10.38 -2.67
CA PRO A 282 -7.03 9.61 -2.65
C PRO A 282 -6.79 9.05 -1.24
N GLY A 283 -6.53 7.75 -1.16
CA GLY A 283 -6.26 7.12 0.13
C GLY A 283 -5.87 5.65 0.01
N HIS A 284 -5.95 4.96 1.15
CA HIS A 284 -5.58 3.54 1.32
C HIS A 284 -4.24 3.23 0.66
N ASN A 285 -3.21 3.88 1.19
CA ASN A 285 -1.88 3.88 0.60
C ASN A 285 -1.03 2.70 1.07
N SER A 286 -0.03 2.38 0.26
CA SER A 286 1.15 1.61 0.65
C SER A 286 2.42 2.29 0.15
N PHE A 287 3.58 1.81 0.59
CA PHE A 287 4.86 2.40 0.22
C PHE A 287 5.78 1.36 -0.42
N PHE A 288 6.59 1.80 -1.37
CA PHE A 288 7.63 0.98 -1.94
C PHE A 288 8.85 1.83 -2.31
N LYS A 289 10.00 1.17 -2.41
CA LYS A 289 11.22 1.80 -2.94
C LYS A 289 11.42 1.42 -4.39
N SER A 290 12.12 2.31 -5.13
CA SER A 290 12.63 1.96 -6.45
C SER A 290 13.57 0.74 -6.37
N PRO A 291 13.75 -0.02 -7.48
CA PRO A 291 14.67 -1.15 -7.53
C PRO A 291 16.10 -0.86 -7.08
N ASP A 292 16.62 0.35 -7.30
CA ASP A 292 17.93 0.78 -6.83
C ASP A 292 17.94 1.33 -5.38
N GLY A 293 16.76 1.34 -4.72
CA GLY A 293 16.57 1.78 -3.35
C GLY A 293 16.67 3.28 -3.09
N LYS A 294 16.82 4.12 -4.13
CA LYS A 294 17.09 5.56 -3.99
C LYS A 294 15.85 6.42 -3.93
N GLU A 295 14.73 5.92 -4.42
CA GLU A 295 13.48 6.67 -4.48
C GLU A 295 12.43 6.05 -3.58
N ASP A 296 11.69 6.91 -2.91
CA ASP A 296 10.52 6.57 -2.10
C ASP A 296 9.24 6.87 -2.89
N TRP A 297 8.33 5.90 -2.94
CA TRP A 297 7.11 5.95 -3.71
C TRP A 297 5.89 5.65 -2.84
N ILE A 298 4.82 6.41 -3.06
CA ILE A 298 3.50 6.12 -2.52
C ILE A 298 2.64 5.48 -3.62
N LEU A 299 2.01 4.36 -3.28
CA LEU A 299 0.98 3.68 -4.05
C LEU A 299 -0.34 3.89 -3.32
N TYR A 300 -1.39 4.35 -4.00
CA TYR A 300 -2.68 4.68 -3.40
C TYR A 300 -3.79 4.46 -4.42
N HIS A 301 -5.04 4.36 -3.98
CA HIS A 301 -6.15 4.45 -4.92
C HIS A 301 -6.73 5.87 -4.93
N ALA A 302 -7.39 6.22 -6.03
CA ALA A 302 -8.23 7.40 -6.12
C ALA A 302 -9.28 7.25 -7.21
N ASN A 303 -10.32 8.07 -7.15
CA ASN A 303 -11.33 8.25 -8.16
C ASN A 303 -10.88 9.29 -9.21
N SER A 304 -11.39 9.18 -10.43
CA SER A 304 -11.08 10.11 -11.55
C SER A 304 -12.11 11.21 -11.74
N ALA A 305 -13.26 11.12 -11.06
CA ALA A 305 -14.34 12.10 -11.04
C ALA A 305 -14.95 12.19 -9.64
N PRO A 306 -15.61 13.31 -9.29
CA PRO A 306 -16.30 13.45 -8.02
C PRO A 306 -17.51 12.50 -7.92
N GLY A 307 -17.87 12.12 -6.69
CA GLY A 307 -19.04 11.31 -6.40
C GLY A 307 -18.97 9.84 -6.82
N GLN A 308 -17.77 9.33 -7.16
CA GLN A 308 -17.61 7.92 -7.57
C GLN A 308 -17.59 6.94 -6.40
N GLY A 309 -17.39 7.42 -5.18
CA GLY A 309 -17.49 6.64 -3.95
C GLY A 309 -16.53 5.46 -3.83
N CYS A 310 -16.88 4.47 -2.99
CA CYS A 310 -16.07 3.27 -2.71
C CYS A 310 -16.16 2.17 -3.77
N GLY A 311 -16.79 2.41 -4.90
CA GLY A 311 -17.05 1.39 -5.91
C GLY A 311 -15.83 0.98 -6.74
N GLY A 312 -16.08 0.25 -7.82
CA GLY A 312 -15.07 -0.24 -8.77
C GLY A 312 -14.37 0.83 -9.59
N GLN A 313 -14.70 2.11 -9.39
CA GLN A 313 -14.05 3.27 -10.02
C GLN A 313 -12.72 3.65 -9.36
N ARG A 314 -12.48 3.21 -8.12
CA ARG A 314 -11.20 3.41 -7.45
C ARG A 314 -10.09 2.73 -8.26
N SER A 315 -9.07 3.48 -8.62
CA SER A 315 -7.98 3.01 -9.47
C SER A 315 -6.62 3.23 -8.82
N PRO A 316 -5.68 2.25 -8.92
CA PRO A 316 -4.36 2.36 -8.31
C PRO A 316 -3.49 3.37 -9.04
N ARG A 317 -2.78 4.18 -8.28
CA ARG A 317 -1.91 5.25 -8.72
C ARG A 317 -0.61 5.23 -7.95
N ALA A 318 0.48 5.64 -8.56
CA ALA A 318 1.77 5.76 -7.90
C ALA A 318 2.41 7.10 -8.21
N GLN A 319 3.13 7.64 -7.24
CA GLN A 319 4.00 8.81 -7.43
C GLN A 319 5.17 8.77 -6.46
N LYS A 320 6.29 9.36 -6.89
CA LYS A 320 7.44 9.57 -6.03
C LYS A 320 7.13 10.64 -5.00
N PHE A 321 7.66 10.47 -3.78
CA PHE A 321 7.60 11.49 -2.75
C PHE A 321 9.01 11.80 -2.19
N THR A 322 9.12 12.87 -1.43
CA THR A 322 10.36 13.34 -0.82
C THR A 322 10.20 13.46 0.70
N TRP A 323 11.26 13.87 1.37
CA TRP A 323 11.28 14.09 2.80
C TRP A 323 11.52 15.56 3.09
N ASN A 324 10.77 16.11 4.04
CA ASN A 324 10.97 17.46 4.56
C ASN A 324 12.27 17.55 5.37
N ALA A 325 12.73 18.75 5.68
CA ALA A 325 13.95 18.98 6.47
C ALA A 325 13.87 18.36 7.88
N ASP A 326 12.67 18.28 8.46
CA ASP A 326 12.41 17.60 9.73
C ASP A 326 12.31 16.06 9.60
N GLY A 327 12.46 15.52 8.40
CA GLY A 327 12.39 14.10 8.09
C GLY A 327 10.99 13.53 7.99
N SER A 328 9.93 14.34 8.06
CA SER A 328 8.57 13.92 7.75
C SER A 328 8.36 13.69 6.24
N PRO A 329 7.43 12.82 5.81
CA PRO A 329 7.17 12.61 4.39
C PRO A 329 6.51 13.83 3.76
N ASN A 330 6.92 14.17 2.54
CA ASN A 330 6.28 15.15 1.68
C ASN A 330 5.72 14.45 0.45
N PHE A 331 4.46 14.07 0.50
CA PHE A 331 3.77 13.37 -0.59
C PHE A 331 3.43 14.29 -1.76
N GLY A 332 3.50 15.61 -1.57
CA GLY A 332 3.11 16.59 -2.58
C GLY A 332 1.60 16.60 -2.84
N VAL A 333 1.24 16.88 -4.08
CA VAL A 333 -0.14 16.86 -4.57
C VAL A 333 -0.33 15.65 -5.47
N PRO A 334 -1.51 14.98 -5.46
CA PRO A 334 -1.78 13.90 -6.39
C PRO A 334 -1.52 14.31 -7.84
N VAL A 335 -0.69 13.51 -8.53
CA VAL A 335 -0.27 13.81 -9.91
C VAL A 335 -1.46 13.73 -10.85
N LYS A 336 -1.54 14.65 -11.80
CA LYS A 336 -2.62 14.72 -12.78
C LYS A 336 -2.80 13.40 -13.55
N SER A 337 -4.04 12.94 -13.65
CA SER A 337 -4.39 11.76 -14.45
C SER A 337 -3.88 11.89 -15.88
N GLY A 338 -3.25 10.84 -16.41
CA GLY A 338 -2.66 10.81 -17.75
C GLY A 338 -1.33 11.56 -17.91
N GLN A 339 -0.82 12.24 -16.89
CA GLN A 339 0.51 12.85 -16.92
C GLN A 339 1.59 11.77 -17.01
N LYS A 340 2.56 11.95 -17.93
CA LYS A 340 3.72 11.06 -18.03
C LYS A 340 4.64 11.23 -16.82
N LEU A 341 4.95 10.13 -16.16
CA LEU A 341 5.87 10.02 -15.05
C LEU A 341 7.03 9.10 -15.43
N GLN A 342 8.22 9.34 -14.91
CA GLN A 342 9.32 8.39 -15.02
C GLN A 342 9.00 7.15 -14.21
N ILE A 343 9.36 5.96 -14.70
CA ILE A 343 9.29 4.74 -13.90
C ILE A 343 10.22 4.85 -12.69
N PRO A 344 9.98 4.08 -11.61
CA PRO A 344 10.93 3.96 -10.52
C PRO A 344 12.34 3.62 -11.02
N SER A 345 13.35 4.29 -10.46
CA SER A 345 14.75 4.13 -10.90
C SER A 345 15.20 2.67 -10.77
N GLN A 346 15.92 2.18 -11.81
CA GLN A 346 16.31 0.79 -11.92
C GLN A 346 17.74 0.58 -11.42
N THR A 347 18.06 -0.63 -10.94
CA THR A 347 19.45 -1.05 -10.74
C THR A 347 20.17 -1.06 -12.10
N LYS A 348 21.36 -0.44 -12.15
CA LYS A 348 22.21 -0.46 -13.33
C LYS A 348 22.76 -1.85 -13.61
#